data_fb686f1bce30e11b532505bdb4cafc9a
#
_entry.id   fb686f1bce30e11b532505bdb4cafc9a
#
_cell.length_a   1.000
_cell.length_b   1.000
_cell.length_c   1.000
_cell.angle_alpha   90.00
_cell.angle_beta   90.00
_cell.angle_gamma   90.00
#
_symmetry.space_group_name_H-M   'P 1'
#
loop_
_entity.id
_entity.type
_entity.pdbx_description
1 polymer ?
#
loop_
_entity_poly.entity_id
_entity_poly.type
_entity_poly.pdbx_seq_one_letter_code
_entity_poly.pdbx_strand_id
1 'polypeptide(L)'
;DVYSTGADEHLLLLPQGIAAIAGTKRTPDLVPLCHPIAIHGVDVDVSVENDGVRIDVTVRTADRTGVEMEALTGASVGALAVIDMVKGVDRSAMIDEVVLMEKSGGRSGHYVRDESA
;
A
#
# COMPACT_ATOMS: atom_id res chain seq x y z
N ASP A 1 9.15 -3.82 13.36
CA ASP A 1 8.39 -4.74 14.22
C ASP A 1 7.05 -4.16 14.61
N VAL A 2 6.07 -5.00 14.75
CA VAL A 2 4.73 -4.61 15.14
C VAL A 2 4.34 -5.39 16.38
N TYR A 3 3.87 -4.67 17.39
CA TYR A 3 3.41 -5.26 18.64
C TYR A 3 1.88 -5.27 18.61
N SER A 4 1.30 -6.43 18.68
CA SER A 4 -0.15 -6.57 18.71
C SER A 4 -0.58 -7.68 19.66
N THR A 5 -1.67 -7.41 20.35
CA THR A 5 -2.50 -8.43 20.98
C THR A 5 -3.79 -8.50 20.18
N GLY A 6 -4.62 -9.50 20.37
CA GLY A 6 -5.79 -9.69 19.53
C GLY A 6 -6.65 -8.44 19.31
N ALA A 7 -6.95 -7.70 20.39
CA ALA A 7 -7.76 -6.48 20.29
C ALA A 7 -6.97 -5.33 19.63
N ASP A 8 -5.69 -5.18 19.98
CA ASP A 8 -4.84 -4.12 19.44
C ASP A 8 -4.54 -4.33 17.96
N GLU A 9 -4.41 -5.59 17.54
CA GLU A 9 -4.21 -5.95 16.15
C GLU A 9 -5.35 -5.44 15.27
N HIS A 10 -6.59 -5.64 15.69
CA HIS A 10 -7.74 -5.15 14.96
C HIS A 10 -7.76 -3.63 14.85
N LEU A 11 -7.44 -2.92 15.94
CA LEU A 11 -7.35 -1.47 15.95
C LEU A 11 -6.21 -0.96 15.09
N LEU A 12 -5.10 -1.70 15.03
CA LEU A 12 -3.95 -1.33 14.19
C LEU A 12 -4.30 -1.40 12.70
N LEU A 13 -5.02 -2.44 12.26
CA LEU A 13 -5.25 -2.70 10.84
C LEU A 13 -6.18 -1.67 10.18
N LEU A 14 -7.14 -1.12 10.91
CA LEU A 14 -8.15 -0.25 10.31
C LEU A 14 -7.59 1.11 9.84
N PRO A 15 -6.83 1.87 10.65
CA PRO A 15 -6.27 3.15 10.20
C PRO A 15 -5.33 3.02 9.01
N GLN A 16 -4.56 1.95 8.91
CA GLN A 16 -3.62 1.74 7.82
C GLN A 16 -4.34 1.47 6.50
N GLY A 17 -5.46 0.75 6.55
CA GLY A 17 -6.29 0.54 5.37
C GLY A 17 -6.88 1.85 4.85
N ILE A 18 -7.38 2.69 5.74
CA ILE A 18 -7.93 4.01 5.38
C ILE A 18 -6.82 4.89 4.80
N ALA A 19 -5.64 4.91 5.42
CA ALA A 19 -4.50 5.70 4.95
C ALA A 19 -4.06 5.25 3.55
N ALA A 20 -4.01 3.95 3.30
CA ALA A 20 -3.65 3.41 1.99
C ALA A 20 -4.65 3.85 0.91
N ILE A 21 -5.94 3.80 1.19
CA ILE A 21 -6.97 4.26 0.26
C ILE A 21 -6.82 5.74 -0.03
N ALA A 22 -6.62 6.55 1.01
CA ALA A 22 -6.42 7.99 0.86
C ALA A 22 -5.19 8.30 0.00
N GLY A 23 -4.09 7.60 0.23
CA GLY A 23 -2.86 7.76 -0.56
C GLY A 23 -3.08 7.43 -2.03
N THR A 24 -3.77 6.34 -2.31
CA THR A 24 -4.11 5.94 -3.67
C THR A 24 -4.88 7.07 -4.39
N LYS A 25 -5.87 7.63 -3.72
CA LYS A 25 -6.72 8.67 -4.32
C LYS A 25 -6.03 10.01 -4.49
N ARG A 26 -4.95 10.25 -3.76
CA ARG A 26 -4.20 11.52 -3.80
C ARG A 26 -2.89 11.42 -4.57
N THR A 27 -2.67 10.35 -5.28
CA THR A 27 -1.43 10.14 -6.03
C THR A 27 -1.07 11.32 -6.94
N PRO A 28 -2.01 11.93 -7.70
CA PRO A 28 -1.65 13.08 -8.56
C PRO A 28 -1.13 14.29 -7.78
N ASP A 29 -1.54 14.45 -6.54
CA ASP A 29 -1.08 15.55 -5.68
C ASP A 29 0.32 15.30 -5.12
N LEU A 30 0.75 14.05 -5.04
CA LEU A 30 1.97 13.63 -4.39
C LEU A 30 3.09 13.29 -5.37
N VAL A 31 2.76 12.84 -6.57
CA VAL A 31 3.71 12.45 -7.60
C VAL A 31 3.61 13.47 -8.74
N PRO A 32 4.61 14.36 -8.90
CA PRO A 32 4.47 15.56 -9.75
C PRO A 32 4.07 15.33 -11.20
N LEU A 33 4.53 14.24 -11.82
CA LEU A 33 4.25 13.98 -13.23
C LEU A 33 3.13 12.96 -13.43
N CYS A 34 2.48 12.55 -12.36
CA CYS A 34 1.36 11.60 -12.44
C CYS A 34 0.06 12.38 -12.66
N HIS A 35 -0.65 12.08 -13.74
CA HIS A 35 -1.93 12.74 -14.01
C HIS A 35 -3.09 12.00 -13.33
N PRO A 36 -4.21 12.68 -13.08
CA PRO A 36 -5.36 12.03 -12.47
C PRO A 36 -5.92 10.91 -13.35
N ILE A 37 -6.23 9.77 -12.71
CA ILE A 37 -6.82 8.61 -13.36
C ILE A 37 -8.09 8.26 -12.61
N ALA A 38 -9.14 7.88 -13.33
CA ALA A 38 -10.37 7.42 -12.72
C ALA A 38 -10.12 6.06 -12.05
N ILE A 39 -10.27 6.00 -10.74
CA ILE A 39 -10.09 4.77 -9.96
C ILE A 39 -11.46 4.13 -9.76
N HIS A 40 -11.60 2.88 -10.20
CA HIS A 40 -12.86 2.14 -10.13
C HIS A 40 -12.93 1.21 -8.93
N GLY A 41 -11.79 0.91 -8.32
CA GLY A 41 -11.79 0.10 -7.10
C GLY A 41 -10.42 0.11 -6.44
N VAL A 42 -10.43 0.09 -5.11
CA VAL A 42 -9.22 -0.04 -4.28
C VAL A 42 -9.51 -1.09 -3.23
N ASP A 43 -8.70 -2.13 -3.19
CA ASP A 43 -8.75 -3.13 -2.12
C ASP A 43 -7.44 -3.06 -1.35
N VAL A 44 -7.54 -3.02 -0.03
CA VAL A 44 -6.38 -2.98 0.85
C VAL A 44 -6.49 -4.14 1.82
N ASP A 45 -5.44 -4.95 1.85
CA ASP A 45 -5.33 -6.06 2.79
C ASP A 45 -4.11 -5.79 3.68
N VAL A 46 -4.35 -5.66 4.98
CA VAL A 46 -3.32 -5.40 5.97
C VAL A 46 -3.24 -6.60 6.90
N SER A 47 -2.07 -7.21 6.98
CA SER A 47 -1.86 -8.39 7.81
C SER A 47 -0.65 -8.21 8.73
N VAL A 48 -0.79 -8.71 9.96
CA VAL A 48 0.31 -8.76 10.92
C VAL A 48 1.03 -10.09 10.73
N GLU A 49 2.32 -10.01 10.48
CA GLU A 49 3.17 -11.19 10.30
C GLU A 49 4.15 -11.30 11.47
N ASN A 50 4.97 -12.37 11.49
CA ASN A 50 5.88 -12.62 12.61
C ASN A 50 6.86 -11.50 12.86
N ASP A 51 7.32 -10.82 11.82
CA ASP A 51 8.36 -9.81 11.89
C ASP A 51 7.92 -8.44 11.37
N GLY A 52 6.63 -8.23 11.19
CA GLY A 52 6.16 -6.93 10.72
C GLY A 52 4.72 -6.93 10.24
N VAL A 53 4.41 -5.92 9.46
CA VAL A 53 3.09 -5.72 8.86
C VAL A 53 3.25 -5.73 7.34
N ARG A 54 2.41 -6.50 6.68
CA ARG A 54 2.31 -6.52 5.22
C ARG A 54 1.06 -5.78 4.78
N ILE A 55 1.21 -4.92 3.79
CA ILE A 55 0.10 -4.17 3.20
C ILE A 55 0.06 -4.49 1.71
N ASP A 56 -1.05 -5.04 1.26
CA ASP A 56 -1.29 -5.32 -0.16
C ASP A 56 -2.37 -4.37 -0.66
N VAL A 57 -2.04 -3.56 -1.65
CA VAL A 57 -2.96 -2.60 -2.25
C VAL A 57 -3.22 -3.03 -3.69
N THR A 58 -4.48 -3.23 -4.02
CA THR A 58 -4.92 -3.55 -5.37
C THR A 58 -5.79 -2.41 -5.89
N VAL A 59 -5.39 -1.82 -7.00
CA VAL A 59 -6.11 -0.70 -7.61
C VAL A 59 -6.61 -1.14 -8.98
N ARG A 60 -7.87 -0.84 -9.26
CA ARG A 60 -8.50 -1.15 -10.54
C ARG A 60 -8.99 0.10 -11.23
N THR A 61 -8.78 0.15 -12.54
CA THR A 61 -9.30 1.21 -13.40
C THR A 61 -9.78 0.59 -14.71
N ALA A 62 -10.77 1.24 -15.32
CA ALA A 62 -11.20 0.93 -16.68
C ALA A 62 -10.44 1.76 -17.73
N ASP A 63 -9.62 2.73 -17.29
CA ASP A 63 -8.83 3.56 -18.19
C ASP A 63 -7.70 2.74 -18.83
N ARG A 64 -7.21 3.25 -19.96
CA ARG A 64 -6.13 2.57 -20.70
C ARG A 64 -4.76 2.70 -20.03
N THR A 65 -4.63 3.67 -19.13
CA THR A 65 -3.37 3.91 -18.41
C THR A 65 -3.28 2.97 -17.20
N GLY A 66 -2.08 2.50 -16.91
CA GLY A 66 -1.85 1.69 -15.72
C GLY A 66 -1.97 2.49 -14.43
N VAL A 67 -2.19 1.81 -13.33
CA VAL A 67 -2.38 2.41 -12.01
C VAL A 67 -1.31 1.97 -11.01
N GLU A 68 -0.09 1.68 -11.49
CA GLU A 68 1.02 1.25 -10.65
C GLU A 68 1.38 2.30 -9.59
N MET A 69 1.43 3.56 -9.98
CA MET A 69 1.81 4.62 -9.04
C MET A 69 0.76 4.81 -7.97
N GLU A 70 -0.51 4.67 -8.32
CA GLU A 70 -1.60 4.71 -7.34
C GLU A 70 -1.48 3.60 -6.31
N ALA A 71 -1.18 2.38 -6.75
CA ALA A 71 -0.99 1.25 -5.84
C ALA A 71 0.25 1.43 -4.96
N LEU A 72 1.37 1.85 -5.54
CA LEU A 72 2.62 2.07 -4.80
C LEU A 72 2.49 3.22 -3.80
N THR A 73 1.83 4.30 -4.17
CA THR A 73 1.57 5.42 -3.26
C THR A 73 0.67 4.97 -2.11
N GLY A 74 -0.38 4.22 -2.40
CA GLY A 74 -1.26 3.67 -1.37
C GLY A 74 -0.51 2.80 -0.37
N ALA A 75 0.31 1.88 -0.86
CA ALA A 75 1.11 1.01 0.00
C ALA A 75 2.09 1.83 0.85
N SER A 76 2.72 2.85 0.27
CA SER A 76 3.67 3.70 0.98
C SER A 76 3.01 4.49 2.09
N VAL A 77 1.86 5.10 1.84
CA VAL A 77 1.11 5.86 2.84
C VAL A 77 0.59 4.94 3.94
N GLY A 78 0.10 3.75 3.57
CA GLY A 78 -0.30 2.75 4.56
C GLY A 78 0.85 2.35 5.46
N ALA A 79 2.04 2.14 4.91
CA ALA A 79 3.23 1.81 5.67
C ALA A 79 3.64 2.95 6.61
N LEU A 80 3.55 4.20 6.15
CA LEU A 80 3.80 5.36 7.00
C LEU A 80 2.82 5.42 8.18
N ALA A 81 1.57 5.06 7.95
CA ALA A 81 0.58 5.01 9.03
C ALA A 81 0.93 3.94 10.07
N VAL A 82 1.50 2.81 9.66
CA VAL A 82 2.02 1.81 10.60
C VAL A 82 3.13 2.40 11.45
N ILE A 83 4.12 3.04 10.81
CA ILE A 83 5.24 3.67 11.52
C ILE A 83 4.71 4.69 12.54
N ASP A 84 3.75 5.52 12.13
CA ASP A 84 3.16 6.53 13.01
C ASP A 84 2.52 5.91 14.26
N MET A 85 1.86 4.75 14.09
CA MET A 85 1.19 4.07 15.19
C MET A 85 2.17 3.39 16.15
N VAL A 86 3.29 2.87 15.66
CA VAL A 86 4.21 2.05 16.48
C VAL A 86 5.46 2.78 16.92
N LYS A 87 5.74 3.97 16.41
CA LYS A 87 6.99 4.70 16.69
C LYS A 87 7.22 4.99 18.17
N GLY A 88 6.15 5.14 18.93
CA GLY A 88 6.25 5.39 20.37
C GLY A 88 6.69 4.16 21.17
N VAL A 89 6.52 2.97 20.61
CA VAL A 89 6.90 1.71 21.24
C VAL A 89 8.22 1.19 20.64
N ASP A 90 8.38 1.35 19.33
CA ASP A 90 9.57 0.86 18.63
C ASP A 90 10.04 1.87 17.59
N ARG A 91 11.09 2.60 17.93
CA ARG A 91 11.69 3.60 17.04
C ARG A 91 12.50 2.96 15.90
N SER A 92 12.80 1.68 16.01
CA SER A 92 13.55 0.98 14.97
C SER A 92 12.66 0.48 13.84
N ALA A 93 11.34 0.62 13.95
CA ALA A 93 10.43 0.23 12.89
C ALA A 93 10.78 0.98 11.60
N MET A 94 10.80 0.25 10.50
CA MET A 94 11.22 0.78 9.21
C MET A 94 10.34 0.24 8.11
N ILE A 95 10.25 0.99 7.03
CA ILE A 95 9.65 0.49 5.79
C ILE A 95 10.73 -0.29 5.07
N ASP A 96 10.54 -1.59 4.96
CA ASP A 96 11.54 -2.49 4.41
C ASP A 96 11.50 -2.52 2.89
N GLU A 97 10.31 -2.60 2.32
CA GLU A 97 10.16 -2.79 0.89
C GLU A 97 8.80 -2.29 0.42
N VAL A 98 8.80 -1.54 -0.69
CA VAL A 98 7.58 -1.14 -1.40
C VAL A 98 7.82 -1.50 -2.86
N VAL A 99 7.06 -2.47 -3.37
CA VAL A 99 7.31 -3.01 -4.72
C VAL A 99 6.00 -3.28 -5.43
N LEU A 100 6.06 -3.22 -6.76
CA LEU A 100 4.97 -3.65 -7.62
C LEU A 100 5.01 -5.18 -7.73
N MET A 101 3.91 -5.83 -7.32
CA MET A 101 3.82 -7.29 -7.36
C MET A 101 3.24 -7.76 -8.69
N GLU A 102 2.20 -7.10 -9.18
CA GLU A 102 1.51 -7.52 -10.38
C GLU A 102 0.85 -6.32 -11.07
N LYS A 103 0.86 -6.34 -12.38
CA LYS A 103 0.20 -5.36 -13.22
C LYS A 103 -0.36 -6.05 -14.44
N SER A 104 -1.61 -5.73 -14.81
CA SER A 104 -2.21 -6.20 -16.05
C SER A 104 -2.86 -5.03 -16.77
N GLY A 105 -2.89 -5.12 -18.11
CA GLY A 105 -3.41 -4.06 -18.98
C GLY A 105 -2.39 -2.94 -19.20
N GLY A 106 -2.84 -1.84 -19.79
CA GLY A 106 -1.95 -0.75 -20.17
C GLY A 106 -1.03 -1.10 -21.33
N ARG A 107 -0.07 -0.22 -21.61
CA ARG A 107 0.85 -0.39 -22.74
C ARG A 107 1.87 -1.51 -22.57
N SER A 108 2.32 -1.74 -21.33
CA SER A 108 3.36 -2.72 -21.07
C SER A 108 2.85 -4.12 -20.81
N GLY A 109 1.52 -4.33 -20.87
CA GLY A 109 0.91 -5.65 -20.73
C GLY A 109 0.96 -6.18 -19.30
N HIS A 110 1.13 -7.50 -19.18
CA HIS A 110 1.07 -8.18 -17.89
C HIS A 110 2.46 -8.31 -17.27
N TYR A 111 2.56 -7.99 -16.00
CA TYR A 111 3.78 -8.13 -15.22
C TYR A 111 3.47 -8.85 -13.90
N VAL A 112 4.31 -9.80 -13.54
CA VAL A 112 4.25 -10.48 -12.24
C VAL A 112 5.67 -10.52 -11.69
N ARG A 113 5.83 -10.06 -10.45
CA ARG A 113 7.14 -10.08 -9.79
C ARG A 113 7.54 -11.51 -9.45
N ASP A 114 8.79 -11.85 -9.73
CA ASP A 114 9.37 -13.12 -9.34
C ASP A 114 9.82 -13.02 -7.88
N GLU A 115 9.13 -13.74 -7.00
CA GLU A 115 9.46 -13.77 -5.58
C GLU A 115 10.45 -14.88 -5.22
N SER A 116 10.80 -15.74 -6.17
CA SER A 116 11.70 -16.86 -5.92
C SER A 116 13.18 -16.46 -5.88
N ALA A 117 13.48 -15.23 -6.28
CA ALA A 117 14.85 -14.72 -6.34
C ALA A 117 15.37 -14.25 -4.98
#